data_93e2ba7a19b0920f32cca1207c008645
#
_entry.id   93e2ba7a19b0920f32cca1207c008645
#
_cell.length_a   1.000
_cell.length_b   1.000
_cell.length_c   1.000
_cell.angle_alpha   90.00
_cell.angle_beta   90.00
_cell.angle_gamma   90.00
#
_symmetry.space_group_name_H-M   'P 1'
#
loop_
_entity.id
_entity.type
_entity.pdbx_description
1 polymer ?
#
loop_
_entity_poly.entity_id
_entity_poly.type
_entity_poly.pdbx_seq_one_letter_code
_entity_poly.pdbx_strand_id
1 'polypeptide(L)'
;MQRMRLLISVFFLITGSLVNAQSLDFYIQKGLENSPLLKDFRNQLLSGKLDSLLTQASYKPQINLVSQAMYAPAGKNIGYDEAITNGANYSAVLNVVQPLFNQKIKANQFRDISLANKAVEADTQITETDLKQGITSQFLTAYADYAQIQFNQSTLNLLKNEQVLLKSLADQGIYAQTDLMNLSISLTAQKIAIRQAYIQYRNSMAVLNFICGINDTSTVILNKPELTIRNQFNINNSPAMMKFKIDSLKNINSKQLIDLNYRPQLSAFADAGFMAVLPQNIPHNFGTSFGLNFTMPIYDGKQRKLQYEKTSLAENSRLDYQTFYTSQYKQQINQLTDQLKLTDELILSIRSQLLEQEKLITLYKIEIEKGLVRFPDFLNTVNNYTQTKNSLTVSEMNRLQIINQMNYLK
;
A
#
# COMPACT_ATOMS: atom_id res chain seq x y z
N MET A 1 71.24 -4.14 -23.10
CA MET A 1 70.27 -5.23 -23.06
C MET A 1 69.88 -5.47 -21.61
N GLN A 2 68.91 -4.72 -21.13
CA GLN A 2 68.37 -4.89 -19.76
C GLN A 2 67.01 -5.47 -19.83
N ARG A 3 66.80 -6.67 -19.27
CA ARG A 3 65.53 -7.33 -19.15
C ARG A 3 64.75 -6.73 -17.98
N MET A 4 63.72 -6.02 -18.27
CA MET A 4 62.75 -5.48 -17.30
C MET A 4 61.76 -6.58 -16.92
N ARG A 5 61.87 -7.11 -15.69
CA ARG A 5 60.92 -8.07 -15.12
C ARG A 5 59.66 -7.30 -14.65
N LEU A 6 58.57 -7.51 -15.32
CA LEU A 6 57.25 -7.03 -14.90
C LEU A 6 56.71 -7.95 -13.78
N LEU A 7 56.68 -7.45 -12.56
CA LEU A 7 55.99 -8.08 -11.42
C LEU A 7 54.49 -7.73 -11.52
N ILE A 8 53.69 -8.67 -11.96
CA ILE A 8 52.24 -8.61 -11.89
C ILE A 8 51.82 -9.00 -10.47
N SER A 9 51.58 -8.02 -9.62
CA SER A 9 50.90 -8.22 -8.32
C SER A 9 49.42 -8.48 -8.58
N VAL A 10 49.02 -9.74 -8.51
CA VAL A 10 47.61 -10.13 -8.45
C VAL A 10 47.06 -9.74 -7.07
N PHE A 11 46.39 -8.61 -7.00
CA PHE A 11 45.64 -8.19 -5.82
C PHE A 11 44.37 -9.01 -5.79
N PHE A 12 44.37 -10.09 -5.06
CA PHE A 12 43.19 -10.92 -4.80
C PHE A 12 42.29 -10.13 -3.84
N LEU A 13 41.35 -9.35 -4.40
CA LEU A 13 40.25 -8.75 -3.65
C LEU A 13 39.39 -9.89 -3.12
N ILE A 14 39.67 -10.34 -1.90
CA ILE A 14 38.75 -11.13 -1.11
C ILE A 14 37.59 -10.20 -0.76
N THR A 15 36.58 -10.15 -1.62
CA THR A 15 35.27 -9.66 -1.24
C THR A 15 34.66 -10.68 -0.28
N GLY A 16 35.05 -10.56 0.99
CA GLY A 16 34.27 -11.21 2.05
C GLY A 16 32.85 -10.73 1.93
N SER A 17 31.98 -11.60 1.51
CA SER A 17 30.54 -11.42 1.65
C SER A 17 30.27 -11.29 3.14
N LEU A 18 30.31 -10.05 3.65
CA LEU A 18 29.71 -9.71 4.92
C LEU A 18 28.28 -10.20 4.81
N VAL A 19 27.94 -11.27 5.50
CA VAL A 19 26.57 -11.70 5.71
C VAL A 19 25.93 -10.56 6.52
N ASN A 20 25.54 -9.50 5.80
CA ASN A 20 24.81 -8.39 6.38
C ASN A 20 23.42 -8.95 6.77
N ALA A 21 23.22 -9.11 8.06
CA ALA A 21 21.89 -9.38 8.56
C ALA A 21 20.97 -8.23 8.12
N GLN A 22 19.89 -8.57 7.40
CA GLN A 22 19.01 -7.58 6.82
C GLN A 22 18.02 -7.04 7.87
N SER A 23 17.89 -5.71 7.90
CA SER A 23 17.02 -5.00 8.83
C SER A 23 15.59 -4.85 8.28
N LEU A 24 14.63 -4.59 9.16
CA LEU A 24 13.27 -4.23 8.79
C LEU A 24 13.21 -3.03 7.84
N ASP A 25 14.05 -2.01 8.09
CA ASP A 25 14.06 -0.79 7.27
C ASP A 25 14.48 -1.06 5.83
N PHE A 26 15.40 -2.01 5.60
CA PHE A 26 15.76 -2.44 4.25
C PHE A 26 14.54 -2.96 3.47
N TYR A 27 13.74 -3.84 4.09
CA TYR A 27 12.54 -4.40 3.45
C TYR A 27 11.46 -3.35 3.23
N ILE A 28 11.24 -2.44 4.20
CA ILE A 28 10.31 -1.33 4.05
C ILE A 28 10.72 -0.44 2.86
N GLN A 29 11.99 -0.06 2.79
CA GLN A 29 12.48 0.76 1.70
C GLN A 29 12.29 0.07 0.35
N LYS A 30 12.67 -1.21 0.23
CA LYS A 30 12.52 -1.98 -1.02
C LYS A 30 11.05 -2.13 -1.42
N GLY A 31 10.16 -2.39 -0.48
CA GLY A 31 8.74 -2.48 -0.76
C GLY A 31 8.13 -1.17 -1.26
N LEU A 32 8.52 -0.04 -0.67
CA LEU A 32 8.07 1.28 -1.13
C LEU A 32 8.63 1.63 -2.52
N GLU A 33 9.91 1.35 -2.78
CA GLU A 33 10.55 1.59 -4.09
C GLU A 33 9.93 0.75 -5.21
N ASN A 34 9.64 -0.52 -4.93
CA ASN A 34 9.18 -1.47 -5.93
C ASN A 34 7.66 -1.48 -6.13
N SER A 35 6.87 -0.93 -5.19
CA SER A 35 5.41 -0.98 -5.24
C SER A 35 4.83 -0.43 -6.55
N PRO A 36 4.11 -1.25 -7.34
CA PRO A 36 3.46 -0.78 -8.57
C PRO A 36 2.38 0.26 -8.28
N LEU A 37 1.65 0.11 -7.16
CA LEU A 37 0.57 1.01 -6.78
C LEU A 37 1.08 2.41 -6.44
N LEU A 38 2.22 2.52 -5.73
CA LEU A 38 2.84 3.82 -5.46
C LEU A 38 3.39 4.48 -6.74
N LYS A 39 3.89 3.69 -7.69
CA LYS A 39 4.29 4.18 -9.02
C LYS A 39 3.09 4.68 -9.80
N ASP A 40 1.95 3.99 -9.72
CA ASP A 40 0.69 4.40 -10.35
C ASP A 40 0.19 5.74 -9.78
N PHE A 41 0.15 5.91 -8.46
CA PHE A 41 -0.22 7.19 -7.85
C PHE A 41 0.70 8.34 -8.30
N ARG A 42 2.00 8.09 -8.44
CA ARG A 42 2.93 9.08 -8.99
C ARG A 42 2.56 9.47 -10.42
N ASN A 43 2.17 8.50 -11.26
CA ASN A 43 1.70 8.76 -12.62
C ASN A 43 0.37 9.52 -12.63
N GLN A 44 -0.57 9.21 -11.70
CA GLN A 44 -1.82 9.95 -11.55
C GLN A 44 -1.57 11.43 -11.18
N LEU A 45 -0.63 11.72 -10.28
CA LEU A 45 -0.24 13.10 -9.95
C LEU A 45 0.37 13.84 -11.14
N LEU A 46 1.16 13.16 -11.97
CA LEU A 46 1.67 13.72 -13.23
C LEU A 46 0.53 13.96 -14.23
N SER A 47 -0.40 13.04 -14.38
CA SER A 47 -1.61 13.20 -15.18
C SER A 47 -2.43 14.42 -14.73
N GLY A 48 -2.64 14.60 -13.43
CA GLY A 48 -3.34 15.79 -12.92
C GLY A 48 -2.67 17.12 -13.23
N LYS A 49 -1.32 17.14 -13.39
CA LYS A 49 -0.63 18.32 -13.93
C LYS A 49 -0.98 18.55 -15.39
N LEU A 50 -1.06 17.49 -16.19
CA LEU A 50 -1.48 17.58 -17.60
C LEU A 50 -2.94 18.02 -17.72
N ASP A 51 -3.83 17.55 -16.83
CA ASP A 51 -5.24 17.98 -16.78
C ASP A 51 -5.35 19.50 -16.54
N SER A 52 -4.47 20.06 -15.70
CA SER A 52 -4.39 21.51 -15.50
C SER A 52 -3.97 22.23 -16.79
N LEU A 53 -3.02 21.70 -17.54
CA LEU A 53 -2.58 22.27 -18.82
C LEU A 53 -3.68 22.12 -19.89
N LEU A 54 -4.37 20.98 -19.95
CA LEU A 54 -5.52 20.75 -20.83
C LEU A 54 -6.65 21.73 -20.51
N THR A 55 -6.98 21.92 -19.24
CA THR A 55 -7.95 22.93 -18.82
C THR A 55 -7.53 24.33 -19.24
N GLN A 56 -6.25 24.68 -19.09
CA GLN A 56 -5.75 25.96 -19.57
C GLN A 56 -5.88 26.09 -21.09
N ALA A 57 -5.58 25.03 -21.84
CA ALA A 57 -5.64 25.02 -23.31
C ALA A 57 -7.08 25.15 -23.81
N SER A 58 -8.08 24.55 -23.13
CA SER A 58 -9.50 24.63 -23.51
C SER A 58 -10.07 26.05 -23.45
N TYR A 59 -9.44 26.95 -22.69
CA TYR A 59 -9.80 28.37 -22.61
C TYR A 59 -9.07 29.28 -23.60
N LYS A 60 -8.18 28.73 -24.45
CA LYS A 60 -7.57 29.42 -25.56
C LYS A 60 -8.51 29.40 -26.78
N PRO A 61 -8.30 30.27 -27.81
CA PRO A 61 -9.06 30.15 -29.04
C PRO A 61 -8.98 28.74 -29.62
N GLN A 62 -10.13 28.16 -29.95
CA GLN A 62 -10.23 26.85 -30.61
C GLN A 62 -10.52 27.08 -32.08
N ILE A 63 -9.71 26.46 -32.95
CA ILE A 63 -9.82 26.59 -34.41
C ILE A 63 -10.24 25.25 -34.97
N ASN A 64 -11.39 25.22 -35.64
CA ASN A 64 -11.96 24.01 -36.23
C ASN A 64 -12.28 24.26 -37.71
N LEU A 65 -12.01 23.29 -38.57
CA LEU A 65 -12.55 23.25 -39.90
C LEU A 65 -13.89 22.53 -39.86
N VAL A 66 -14.96 23.23 -40.16
CA VAL A 66 -16.31 22.67 -40.23
C VAL A 66 -16.73 22.64 -41.69
N SER A 67 -17.03 21.45 -42.20
CA SER A 67 -17.55 21.26 -43.57
C SER A 67 -18.92 20.58 -43.50
N GLN A 68 -19.86 21.14 -44.22
CA GLN A 68 -21.22 20.60 -44.32
C GLN A 68 -21.64 20.55 -45.80
N ALA A 69 -22.26 19.43 -46.16
CA ALA A 69 -22.95 19.28 -47.43
C ALA A 69 -24.42 18.87 -47.08
N MET A 70 -25.35 19.76 -47.37
CA MET A 70 -26.77 19.53 -47.09
C MET A 70 -27.57 19.73 -48.37
N TYR A 71 -28.41 18.75 -48.71
CA TYR A 71 -29.39 18.86 -49.73
C TYR A 71 -30.74 19.02 -49.10
N ALA A 72 -31.43 20.09 -49.38
CA ALA A 72 -32.76 20.39 -48.87
C ALA A 72 -33.67 20.67 -50.08
N PRO A 73 -34.39 19.66 -50.61
CA PRO A 73 -35.23 19.83 -51.79
C PRO A 73 -36.28 20.90 -51.54
N ALA A 74 -36.40 21.81 -52.52
CA ALA A 74 -37.43 22.88 -52.52
C ALA A 74 -38.33 22.73 -53.72
N GLY A 75 -39.66 22.95 -53.53
CA GLY A 75 -40.70 22.87 -54.55
C GLY A 75 -41.88 23.79 -54.17
N LYS A 76 -42.89 23.83 -55.01
CA LYS A 76 -43.96 24.83 -54.96
C LYS A 76 -44.71 24.92 -53.63
N ASN A 77 -44.67 23.80 -52.80
CA ASN A 77 -45.28 23.73 -51.47
C ASN A 77 -44.43 22.92 -50.45
N ILE A 78 -43.14 22.68 -50.74
CA ILE A 78 -42.20 21.89 -49.93
C ILE A 78 -40.85 22.59 -49.95
N GLY A 79 -40.21 22.69 -48.77
CA GLY A 79 -38.86 23.22 -48.64
C GLY A 79 -38.75 24.25 -47.51
N TYR A 80 -37.50 24.63 -47.20
CA TYR A 80 -37.23 25.74 -46.30
C TYR A 80 -37.31 27.07 -47.08
N ASP A 81 -37.42 28.17 -46.32
CA ASP A 81 -37.36 29.53 -46.89
C ASP A 81 -36.04 29.72 -47.66
N GLU A 82 -36.07 30.39 -48.78
CA GLU A 82 -34.89 30.70 -49.65
C GLU A 82 -33.79 31.41 -48.89
N ALA A 83 -34.13 32.16 -47.84
CA ALA A 83 -33.16 32.80 -46.95
C ALA A 83 -32.36 31.81 -46.10
N ILE A 84 -32.89 30.58 -45.91
CA ILE A 84 -32.25 29.51 -45.11
C ILE A 84 -31.49 28.57 -46.02
N THR A 85 -32.13 28.02 -47.07
CA THR A 85 -31.50 27.16 -48.08
C THR A 85 -32.19 27.32 -49.40
N ASN A 86 -31.47 27.53 -50.48
CA ASN A 86 -32.02 27.53 -51.84
C ASN A 86 -31.78 26.15 -52.51
N GLY A 87 -32.29 25.09 -51.90
CA GLY A 87 -32.20 23.71 -52.38
C GLY A 87 -30.98 22.94 -51.88
N ALA A 88 -29.92 23.59 -51.45
CA ALA A 88 -28.74 22.96 -50.87
C ALA A 88 -27.89 23.96 -50.05
N ASN A 89 -26.98 23.44 -49.23
CA ASN A 89 -25.94 24.23 -48.55
C ASN A 89 -24.63 23.41 -48.52
N TYR A 90 -23.62 23.93 -49.19
CA TYR A 90 -22.26 23.38 -49.17
C TYR A 90 -21.38 24.40 -48.51
N SER A 91 -20.76 24.02 -47.39
CA SER A 91 -19.89 24.91 -46.65
C SER A 91 -18.56 24.22 -46.24
N ALA A 92 -17.47 24.98 -46.26
CA ALA A 92 -16.17 24.62 -45.72
C ALA A 92 -15.57 25.87 -45.07
N VAL A 93 -15.67 25.93 -43.71
CA VAL A 93 -15.43 27.14 -42.95
C VAL A 93 -14.45 26.85 -41.81
N LEU A 94 -13.39 27.67 -41.70
CA LEU A 94 -12.57 27.74 -40.50
C LEU A 94 -13.33 28.55 -39.44
N ASN A 95 -13.66 27.91 -38.35
CA ASN A 95 -14.35 28.52 -37.22
C ASN A 95 -13.39 28.69 -36.05
N VAL A 96 -13.29 29.90 -35.51
CA VAL A 96 -12.54 30.23 -34.30
C VAL A 96 -13.51 30.61 -33.20
N VAL A 97 -13.47 29.92 -32.09
CA VAL A 97 -14.33 30.22 -30.92
C VAL A 97 -13.47 30.53 -29.70
N GLN A 98 -13.76 31.66 -29.05
CA GLN A 98 -13.12 32.08 -27.81
C GLN A 98 -14.15 32.32 -26.71
N PRO A 99 -14.18 31.48 -25.63
CA PRO A 99 -15.00 31.76 -24.45
C PRO A 99 -14.54 33.05 -23.75
N LEU A 100 -15.51 33.91 -23.40
CA LEU A 100 -15.28 35.16 -22.67
C LEU A 100 -15.82 35.09 -21.26
N PHE A 101 -15.21 35.81 -20.30
CA PHE A 101 -15.68 35.97 -18.92
C PHE A 101 -15.84 34.69 -18.09
N ASN A 102 -15.17 33.59 -18.46
CA ASN A 102 -15.28 32.28 -17.79
C ASN A 102 -14.27 32.08 -16.64
N GLN A 103 -13.67 33.16 -16.10
CA GLN A 103 -12.62 33.04 -15.09
C GLN A 103 -13.07 32.28 -13.84
N LYS A 104 -14.35 32.42 -13.40
CA LYS A 104 -14.87 31.72 -12.22
C LYS A 104 -15.06 30.22 -12.48
N ILE A 105 -15.54 29.86 -13.68
CA ILE A 105 -15.67 28.43 -14.08
C ILE A 105 -14.27 27.82 -14.19
N LYS A 106 -13.34 28.51 -14.83
CA LYS A 106 -11.94 28.09 -14.95
C LYS A 106 -11.30 27.88 -13.56
N ALA A 107 -11.46 28.84 -12.64
CA ALA A 107 -10.94 28.72 -11.29
C ALA A 107 -11.56 27.52 -10.51
N ASN A 108 -12.85 27.26 -10.70
CA ASN A 108 -13.54 26.11 -10.11
C ASN A 108 -13.00 24.79 -10.66
N GLN A 109 -12.75 24.69 -11.97
CA GLN A 109 -12.16 23.49 -12.59
C GLN A 109 -10.72 23.26 -12.12
N PHE A 110 -9.88 24.29 -12.01
CA PHE A 110 -8.54 24.16 -11.42
C PHE A 110 -8.60 23.72 -9.96
N ARG A 111 -9.57 24.21 -9.21
CA ARG A 111 -9.78 23.77 -7.83
C ARG A 111 -10.18 22.31 -7.77
N ASP A 112 -11.03 21.84 -8.68
CA ASP A 112 -11.42 20.43 -8.77
C ASP A 112 -10.21 19.52 -9.03
N ILE A 113 -9.38 19.87 -10.03
CA ILE A 113 -8.12 19.15 -10.32
C ILE A 113 -7.18 19.15 -9.10
N SER A 114 -7.02 20.31 -8.44
CA SER A 114 -6.21 20.40 -7.23
C SER A 114 -6.72 19.50 -6.10
N LEU A 115 -8.04 19.43 -5.89
CA LEU A 115 -8.66 18.56 -4.89
C LEU A 115 -8.55 17.08 -5.28
N ALA A 116 -8.64 16.75 -6.58
CA ALA A 116 -8.37 15.41 -7.09
C ALA A 116 -6.94 14.97 -6.79
N ASN A 117 -5.95 15.82 -7.08
CA ASN A 117 -4.55 15.54 -6.77
C ASN A 117 -4.29 15.36 -5.27
N LYS A 118 -4.89 16.20 -4.42
CA LYS A 118 -4.80 16.03 -2.96
C LYS A 118 -5.43 14.72 -2.48
N ALA A 119 -6.49 14.24 -3.14
CA ALA A 119 -7.07 12.93 -2.82
C ALA A 119 -6.08 11.80 -3.18
N VAL A 120 -5.41 11.88 -4.33
CA VAL A 120 -4.34 10.93 -4.71
C VAL A 120 -3.17 10.97 -3.73
N GLU A 121 -2.77 12.15 -3.25
CA GLU A 121 -1.74 12.28 -2.20
C GLU A 121 -2.17 11.60 -0.88
N ALA A 122 -3.43 11.77 -0.47
CA ALA A 122 -3.97 11.10 0.71
C ALA A 122 -4.02 9.57 0.53
N ASP A 123 -4.46 9.09 -0.64
CA ASP A 123 -4.47 7.66 -0.98
C ASP A 123 -3.04 7.08 -1.04
N THR A 124 -2.06 7.85 -1.49
CA THR A 124 -0.64 7.49 -1.46
C THR A 124 -0.18 7.26 -0.02
N GLN A 125 -0.47 8.19 0.90
CA GLN A 125 -0.09 8.06 2.31
C GLN A 125 -0.76 6.87 3.00
N ILE A 126 -2.04 6.60 2.70
CA ILE A 126 -2.77 5.42 3.19
C ILE A 126 -2.06 4.15 2.72
N THR A 127 -1.76 4.07 1.43
CA THR A 127 -1.11 2.90 0.81
C THR A 127 0.31 2.69 1.33
N GLU A 128 1.10 3.76 1.51
CA GLU A 128 2.42 3.66 2.15
C GLU A 128 2.33 3.11 3.57
N THR A 129 1.33 3.55 4.34
CA THR A 129 1.08 3.08 5.70
C THR A 129 0.73 1.59 5.72
N ASP A 130 -0.15 1.15 4.80
CA ASP A 130 -0.53 -0.25 4.64
C ASP A 130 0.64 -1.14 4.27
N LEU A 131 1.42 -0.69 3.31
CA LEU A 131 2.58 -1.43 2.84
C LEU A 131 3.63 -1.56 3.96
N LYS A 132 3.91 -0.49 4.71
CA LYS A 132 4.78 -0.53 5.88
C LYS A 132 4.27 -1.51 6.95
N GLN A 133 2.96 -1.45 7.26
CA GLN A 133 2.33 -2.36 8.22
C GLN A 133 2.43 -3.83 7.76
N GLY A 134 2.10 -4.10 6.50
CA GLY A 134 2.13 -5.45 5.93
C GLY A 134 3.55 -6.03 5.87
N ILE A 135 4.54 -5.25 5.42
CA ILE A 135 5.95 -5.66 5.39
C ILE A 135 6.46 -5.91 6.81
N THR A 136 6.16 -5.02 7.75
CA THR A 136 6.56 -5.20 9.16
C THR A 136 5.95 -6.48 9.73
N SER A 137 4.66 -6.73 9.49
CA SER A 137 3.98 -7.94 9.95
C SER A 137 4.63 -9.21 9.39
N GLN A 138 4.94 -9.23 8.09
CA GLN A 138 5.58 -10.38 7.46
C GLN A 138 7.04 -10.55 7.91
N PHE A 139 7.77 -9.45 8.13
CA PHE A 139 9.11 -9.50 8.69
C PHE A 139 9.11 -10.11 10.10
N LEU A 140 8.17 -9.72 10.96
CA LEU A 140 8.00 -10.28 12.30
C LEU A 140 7.73 -11.79 12.24
N THR A 141 6.89 -12.23 11.29
CA THR A 141 6.62 -13.67 11.06
C THR A 141 7.88 -14.40 10.63
N ALA A 142 8.62 -13.89 9.66
CA ALA A 142 9.87 -14.50 9.22
C ALA A 142 10.93 -14.53 10.32
N TYR A 143 11.01 -13.48 11.13
CA TYR A 143 11.92 -13.45 12.29
C TYR A 143 11.52 -14.46 13.38
N ALA A 144 10.22 -14.65 13.64
CA ALA A 144 9.74 -15.68 14.57
C ALA A 144 10.16 -17.09 14.11
N ASP A 145 10.01 -17.38 12.81
CA ASP A 145 10.44 -18.67 12.23
C ASP A 145 11.96 -18.85 12.33
N TYR A 146 12.74 -17.79 12.09
CA TYR A 146 14.21 -17.81 12.28
C TYR A 146 14.59 -18.05 13.74
N ALA A 147 13.94 -17.37 14.69
CA ALA A 147 14.16 -17.57 16.12
C ALA A 147 13.84 -19.00 16.55
N GLN A 148 12.80 -19.61 15.96
CA GLN A 148 12.45 -21.01 16.21
C GLN A 148 13.55 -21.98 15.76
N ILE A 149 14.21 -21.74 14.64
CA ILE A 149 15.37 -22.55 14.21
C ILE A 149 16.50 -22.46 15.23
N GLN A 150 16.85 -21.25 15.69
CA GLN A 150 17.90 -21.02 16.66
C GLN A 150 17.61 -21.72 18.00
N PHE A 151 16.36 -21.63 18.43
CA PHE A 151 15.91 -22.29 19.65
C PHE A 151 15.98 -23.83 19.52
N ASN A 152 15.43 -24.39 18.44
CA ASN A 152 15.48 -25.84 18.21
C ASN A 152 16.92 -26.37 18.12
N GLN A 153 17.83 -25.58 17.52
CA GLN A 153 19.27 -25.93 17.49
C GLN A 153 19.89 -25.95 18.88
N SER A 154 19.53 -24.99 19.74
CA SER A 154 20.00 -24.94 21.14
C SER A 154 19.49 -26.14 21.93
N THR A 155 18.23 -26.50 21.75
CA THR A 155 17.62 -27.72 22.39
C THR A 155 18.32 -29.00 21.89
N LEU A 156 18.61 -29.10 20.57
CA LEU A 156 19.34 -30.24 20.02
C LEU A 156 20.73 -30.36 20.67
N ASN A 157 21.45 -29.26 20.84
CA ASN A 157 22.77 -29.25 21.47
C ASN A 157 22.68 -29.66 22.95
N LEU A 158 21.67 -29.21 23.68
CA LEU A 158 21.40 -29.65 25.05
C LEU A 158 21.23 -31.18 25.09
N LEU A 159 20.32 -31.74 24.30
CA LEU A 159 20.07 -33.19 24.27
C LEU A 159 21.28 -34.01 23.83
N LYS A 160 22.12 -33.50 22.92
CA LYS A 160 23.38 -34.16 22.54
C LYS A 160 24.39 -34.24 23.69
N ASN A 161 24.53 -33.19 24.47
CA ASN A 161 25.43 -33.19 25.64
C ASN A 161 24.96 -34.24 26.66
N GLU A 162 23.66 -34.33 26.94
CA GLU A 162 23.10 -35.34 27.83
C GLU A 162 23.25 -36.76 27.24
N GLN A 163 23.25 -36.96 25.94
CA GLN A 163 23.49 -38.27 25.32
C GLN A 163 24.89 -38.83 25.65
N VAL A 164 25.89 -38.00 25.66
CA VAL A 164 27.28 -38.41 25.98
C VAL A 164 27.33 -38.91 27.44
N LEU A 165 26.73 -38.16 28.37
CA LEU A 165 26.66 -38.50 29.78
C LEU A 165 25.86 -39.78 29.99
N LEU A 166 24.61 -39.85 29.47
CA LEU A 166 23.71 -40.98 29.63
C LEU A 166 24.35 -42.28 29.09
N LYS A 167 25.07 -42.23 27.96
CA LYS A 167 25.73 -43.38 27.40
C LYS A 167 26.79 -43.95 28.37
N SER A 168 27.61 -43.06 28.95
CA SER A 168 28.59 -43.48 29.93
C SER A 168 27.96 -44.13 31.19
N LEU A 169 26.83 -43.59 31.65
CA LEU A 169 26.10 -44.13 32.83
C LEU A 169 25.38 -45.45 32.51
N ALA A 170 24.86 -45.60 31.30
CA ALA A 170 24.25 -46.85 30.83
C ALA A 170 25.28 -47.97 30.66
N ASP A 171 26.48 -47.66 30.14
CA ASP A 171 27.61 -48.60 30.04
C ASP A 171 28.08 -49.07 31.43
N GLN A 172 27.88 -48.27 32.48
CA GLN A 172 28.13 -48.61 33.89
C GLN A 172 26.96 -49.32 34.58
N GLY A 173 25.84 -49.52 33.87
CA GLY A 173 24.62 -50.16 34.41
C GLY A 173 23.80 -49.30 35.37
N ILE A 174 24.07 -47.98 35.45
CA ILE A 174 23.29 -47.04 36.27
C ILE A 174 21.95 -46.70 35.64
N TYR A 175 21.87 -46.60 34.30
CA TYR A 175 20.67 -46.38 33.54
C TYR A 175 20.38 -47.53 32.55
N ALA A 176 19.11 -47.68 32.20
CA ALA A 176 18.69 -48.71 31.26
C ALA A 176 18.98 -48.35 29.79
N GLN A 177 19.23 -49.33 28.95
CA GLN A 177 19.40 -49.14 27.49
C GLN A 177 18.14 -48.51 26.84
N THR A 178 16.96 -48.73 27.42
CA THR A 178 15.71 -48.08 27.01
C THR A 178 15.72 -46.56 27.18
N ASP A 179 16.41 -46.04 28.22
CA ASP A 179 16.56 -44.61 28.44
C ASP A 179 17.42 -43.95 27.33
N LEU A 180 18.51 -44.64 26.95
CA LEU A 180 19.36 -44.22 25.84
C LEU A 180 18.60 -44.21 24.50
N MET A 181 17.72 -45.22 24.31
CA MET A 181 16.87 -45.31 23.10
C MET A 181 15.83 -44.18 23.07
N ASN A 182 15.18 -43.87 24.20
CA ASN A 182 14.23 -42.75 24.33
C ASN A 182 14.91 -41.38 24.01
N LEU A 183 16.14 -41.16 24.49
CA LEU A 183 16.90 -39.98 24.18
C LEU A 183 17.26 -39.92 22.68
N SER A 184 17.61 -41.04 22.06
CA SER A 184 17.89 -41.12 20.62
C SER A 184 16.66 -40.78 19.78
N ILE A 185 15.48 -41.22 20.17
CA ILE A 185 14.17 -40.86 19.58
C ILE A 185 13.96 -39.32 19.71
N SER A 186 14.16 -38.75 20.90
CA SER A 186 14.02 -37.32 21.14
C SER A 186 15.00 -36.47 20.31
N LEU A 187 16.23 -36.90 20.17
CA LEU A 187 17.22 -36.27 19.26
C LEU A 187 16.76 -36.29 17.81
N THR A 188 16.19 -37.41 17.35
CA THR A 188 15.68 -37.53 15.99
C THR A 188 14.45 -36.62 15.79
N ALA A 189 13.52 -36.58 16.75
CA ALA A 189 12.38 -35.67 16.74
C ALA A 189 12.84 -34.20 16.67
N GLN A 190 13.88 -33.82 17.44
CA GLN A 190 14.40 -32.48 17.43
C GLN A 190 15.08 -32.09 16.08
N LYS A 191 15.75 -33.04 15.41
CA LYS A 191 16.27 -32.82 14.04
C LYS A 191 15.14 -32.60 13.03
N ILE A 192 14.04 -33.33 13.16
CA ILE A 192 12.84 -33.15 12.33
C ILE A 192 12.25 -31.74 12.58
N ALA A 193 12.10 -31.32 13.83
CA ALA A 193 11.60 -30.00 14.19
C ALA A 193 12.45 -28.86 13.60
N ILE A 194 13.78 -28.99 13.60
CA ILE A 194 14.68 -28.05 12.93
C ILE A 194 14.41 -27.99 11.41
N ARG A 195 14.23 -29.15 10.79
CA ARG A 195 13.95 -29.19 9.35
C ARG A 195 12.61 -28.53 8.99
N GLN A 196 11.58 -28.78 9.81
CA GLN A 196 10.27 -28.15 9.63
C GLN A 196 10.33 -26.64 9.83
N ALA A 197 11.02 -26.16 10.88
CA ALA A 197 11.24 -24.74 11.14
C ALA A 197 12.00 -24.07 9.98
N TYR A 198 12.99 -24.74 9.39
CA TYR A 198 13.71 -24.21 8.23
C TYR A 198 12.83 -24.09 6.97
N ILE A 199 11.96 -25.07 6.71
CA ILE A 199 10.99 -24.99 5.61
C ILE A 199 10.04 -23.82 5.81
N GLN A 200 9.53 -23.64 7.05
CA GLN A 200 8.64 -22.53 7.39
C GLN A 200 9.34 -21.18 7.20
N TYR A 201 10.59 -21.05 7.69
CA TYR A 201 11.38 -19.84 7.51
C TYR A 201 11.59 -19.48 6.04
N ARG A 202 11.91 -20.47 5.20
CA ARG A 202 12.03 -20.25 3.75
C ARG A 202 10.74 -19.75 3.12
N ASN A 203 9.61 -20.30 3.53
CA ASN A 203 8.30 -19.88 3.04
C ASN A 203 8.00 -18.43 3.46
N SER A 204 8.22 -18.09 4.72
CA SER A 204 7.99 -16.74 5.26
C SER A 204 8.91 -15.70 4.59
N MET A 205 10.18 -16.08 4.30
CA MET A 205 11.11 -15.23 3.55
C MET A 205 10.67 -15.04 2.10
N ALA A 206 10.18 -16.09 1.45
CA ALA A 206 9.67 -15.98 0.08
C ALA A 206 8.49 -15.01 -0.01
N VAL A 207 7.56 -15.07 0.95
CA VAL A 207 6.43 -14.12 1.05
C VAL A 207 6.94 -12.69 1.32
N LEU A 208 7.91 -12.50 2.22
CA LEU A 208 8.50 -11.19 2.51
C LEU A 208 9.16 -10.58 1.26
N ASN A 209 9.97 -11.36 0.56
CA ASN A 209 10.61 -10.94 -0.69
C ASN A 209 9.58 -10.60 -1.77
N PHE A 210 8.53 -11.42 -1.90
CA PHE A 210 7.44 -11.18 -2.85
C PHE A 210 6.71 -9.85 -2.58
N ILE A 211 6.34 -9.57 -1.33
CA ILE A 211 5.68 -8.30 -0.95
C ILE A 211 6.60 -7.11 -1.23
N CYS A 212 7.91 -7.26 -1.05
CA CYS A 212 8.90 -6.21 -1.29
C CYS A 212 9.35 -6.12 -2.77
N GLY A 213 8.86 -6.98 -3.65
CA GLY A 213 9.27 -7.03 -5.06
C GLY A 213 10.76 -7.39 -5.22
N ILE A 214 11.30 -8.24 -4.34
CA ILE A 214 12.68 -8.73 -4.37
C ILE A 214 12.67 -10.10 -5.05
N ASN A 215 13.38 -10.23 -6.16
CA ASN A 215 13.43 -11.49 -6.94
C ASN A 215 14.41 -12.52 -6.36
N ASP A 216 15.17 -12.18 -5.31
CA ASP A 216 16.09 -13.10 -4.65
C ASP A 216 15.30 -14.12 -3.80
N THR A 217 15.59 -15.40 -3.97
CA THR A 217 15.02 -16.52 -3.19
C THR A 217 15.96 -17.05 -2.13
N SER A 218 17.13 -16.43 -1.94
CA SER A 218 18.07 -16.81 -0.88
C SER A 218 17.51 -16.49 0.50
N THR A 219 17.85 -17.32 1.48
CA THR A 219 17.54 -17.03 2.88
C THR A 219 18.72 -16.29 3.50
N VAL A 220 18.44 -15.15 4.13
CA VAL A 220 19.42 -14.31 4.80
C VAL A 220 19.13 -14.29 6.30
N ILE A 221 20.13 -13.95 7.11
CA ILE A 221 19.93 -13.74 8.54
C ILE A 221 19.15 -12.43 8.75
N LEU A 222 18.10 -12.49 9.57
CA LEU A 222 17.30 -11.32 9.93
C LEU A 222 17.81 -10.72 11.25
N ASN A 223 17.90 -9.41 11.31
CA ASN A 223 18.13 -8.69 12.56
C ASN A 223 16.90 -8.76 13.46
N LYS A 224 17.12 -8.82 14.78
CA LYS A 224 16.03 -8.71 15.75
C LYS A 224 15.27 -7.39 15.54
N PRO A 225 13.96 -7.43 15.32
CA PRO A 225 13.19 -6.21 15.14
C PRO A 225 13.02 -5.46 16.46
N GLU A 226 13.26 -4.14 16.42
CA GLU A 226 13.00 -3.24 17.55
C GLU A 226 11.85 -2.31 17.18
N LEU A 227 10.68 -2.55 17.76
CA LEU A 227 9.50 -1.72 17.57
C LEU A 227 9.12 -1.07 18.89
N THR A 228 8.95 0.25 18.85
CA THR A 228 8.43 1.05 19.97
C THR A 228 7.10 1.68 19.58
N ILE A 229 6.26 1.93 20.56
CA ILE A 229 4.97 2.61 20.35
C ILE A 229 5.27 4.07 19.99
N ARG A 230 4.68 4.55 18.88
CA ARG A 230 4.68 5.97 18.52
C ARG A 230 3.64 6.68 19.37
N ASN A 231 4.07 7.64 20.19
CA ASN A 231 3.25 8.30 21.22
C ASN A 231 2.13 9.23 20.74
N GLN A 232 1.72 9.18 19.46
CA GLN A 232 0.72 10.12 18.94
C GLN A 232 -0.39 9.42 18.16
N PHE A 233 -1.40 8.93 18.87
CA PHE A 233 -2.65 8.47 18.28
C PHE A 233 -3.62 9.64 18.10
N ASN A 234 -3.36 10.52 17.12
CA ASN A 234 -4.22 11.64 16.79
C ASN A 234 -4.97 11.37 15.48
N ILE A 235 -6.24 11.02 15.61
CA ILE A 235 -7.11 10.73 14.46
C ILE A 235 -7.17 11.89 13.46
N ASN A 236 -7.10 13.14 13.95
CA ASN A 236 -7.20 14.33 13.09
C ASN A 236 -6.05 14.45 12.08
N ASN A 237 -4.91 13.82 12.37
CA ASN A 237 -3.74 13.78 11.50
C ASN A 237 -3.72 12.52 10.62
N SER A 238 -4.73 11.64 10.72
CA SER A 238 -4.78 10.45 9.89
C SER A 238 -5.04 10.80 8.43
N PRO A 239 -4.40 10.10 7.46
CA PRO A 239 -4.66 10.31 6.04
C PRO A 239 -6.12 10.05 5.66
N ALA A 240 -6.81 9.14 6.35
CA ALA A 240 -8.23 8.87 6.15
C ALA A 240 -9.09 10.08 6.56
N MET A 241 -8.80 10.74 7.69
CA MET A 241 -9.50 11.97 8.08
C MET A 241 -9.23 13.12 7.09
N MET A 242 -8.02 13.19 6.55
CA MET A 242 -7.68 14.15 5.50
C MET A 242 -8.51 13.90 4.23
N LYS A 243 -8.77 12.63 3.87
CA LYS A 243 -9.62 12.26 2.73
C LYS A 243 -11.06 12.73 2.93
N PHE A 244 -11.67 12.52 4.09
CA PHE A 244 -13.01 13.07 4.41
C PHE A 244 -13.06 14.59 4.27
N LYS A 245 -12.01 15.31 4.67
CA LYS A 245 -11.92 16.76 4.50
C LYS A 245 -11.84 17.17 3.03
N ILE A 246 -11.07 16.44 2.23
CA ILE A 246 -10.96 16.67 0.78
C ILE A 246 -12.31 16.41 0.09
N ASP A 247 -13.02 15.34 0.45
CA ASP A 247 -14.33 15.01 -0.11
C ASP A 247 -15.38 16.06 0.21
N SER A 248 -15.38 16.62 1.43
CA SER A 248 -16.21 17.78 1.76
C SER A 248 -15.91 18.99 0.88
N LEU A 249 -14.61 19.29 0.65
CA LEU A 249 -14.20 20.39 -0.22
C LEU A 249 -14.61 20.14 -1.69
N LYS A 250 -14.59 18.89 -2.17
CA LYS A 250 -15.10 18.50 -3.50
C LYS A 250 -16.59 18.73 -3.58
N ASN A 251 -17.38 18.34 -2.58
CA ASN A 251 -18.81 18.59 -2.55
C ASN A 251 -19.15 20.09 -2.59
N ILE A 252 -18.39 20.92 -1.85
CA ILE A 252 -18.52 22.38 -1.89
C ILE A 252 -18.18 22.90 -3.30
N ASN A 253 -17.10 22.42 -3.91
CA ASN A 253 -16.67 22.82 -5.26
C ASN A 253 -17.72 22.43 -6.32
N SER A 254 -18.32 21.24 -6.21
CA SER A 254 -19.40 20.77 -7.08
C SER A 254 -20.64 21.66 -6.98
N LYS A 255 -21.05 22.08 -5.76
CA LYS A 255 -22.15 23.04 -5.57
C LYS A 255 -21.86 24.38 -6.25
N GLN A 256 -20.62 24.88 -6.12
CA GLN A 256 -20.21 26.10 -6.80
C GLN A 256 -20.24 25.97 -8.33
N LEU A 257 -19.84 24.81 -8.87
CA LEU A 257 -19.91 24.55 -10.31
C LEU A 257 -21.35 24.54 -10.83
N ILE A 258 -22.28 23.93 -10.07
CA ILE A 258 -23.70 23.97 -10.40
C ILE A 258 -24.14 25.45 -10.55
N ASP A 259 -23.83 26.32 -9.59
CA ASP A 259 -24.19 27.73 -9.68
C ASP A 259 -23.55 28.45 -10.88
N LEU A 260 -22.32 28.15 -11.18
CA LEU A 260 -21.58 28.78 -12.27
C LEU A 260 -22.14 28.39 -13.64
N ASN A 261 -22.66 27.15 -13.79
CA ASN A 261 -23.23 26.68 -15.05
C ASN A 261 -24.58 27.36 -15.37
N TYR A 262 -25.26 27.93 -14.38
CA TYR A 262 -26.54 28.71 -14.59
C TYR A 262 -26.30 30.21 -14.76
N ARG A 263 -25.04 30.65 -14.77
CA ARG A 263 -24.71 32.06 -15.10
C ARG A 263 -24.68 32.27 -16.60
N PRO A 264 -24.96 33.51 -17.05
CA PRO A 264 -24.78 33.87 -18.47
C PRO A 264 -23.38 33.53 -18.97
N GLN A 265 -23.31 32.89 -20.13
CA GLN A 265 -22.07 32.56 -20.82
C GLN A 265 -21.97 33.37 -22.12
N LEU A 266 -20.82 33.93 -22.39
CA LEU A 266 -20.53 34.72 -23.58
C LEU A 266 -19.29 34.15 -24.27
N SER A 267 -19.39 33.93 -25.58
CA SER A 267 -18.25 33.58 -26.43
C SER A 267 -18.19 34.48 -27.66
N ALA A 268 -16.99 34.79 -28.12
CA ALA A 268 -16.77 35.38 -29.41
C ALA A 268 -16.48 34.29 -30.43
N PHE A 269 -16.96 34.47 -31.64
CA PHE A 269 -16.61 33.61 -32.78
C PHE A 269 -16.19 34.44 -34.00
N ALA A 270 -15.38 33.81 -34.84
CA ALA A 270 -15.04 34.33 -36.15
C ALA A 270 -14.93 33.16 -37.13
N ASP A 271 -15.52 33.33 -38.30
CA ASP A 271 -15.53 32.33 -39.36
C ASP A 271 -14.89 32.89 -40.65
N ALA A 272 -14.20 32.03 -41.39
CA ALA A 272 -13.68 32.35 -42.72
C ALA A 272 -13.72 31.08 -43.59
N GLY A 273 -14.30 31.18 -44.77
CA GLY A 273 -14.38 30.04 -45.68
C GLY A 273 -15.36 30.19 -46.81
N PHE A 274 -15.69 29.09 -47.42
CA PHE A 274 -16.60 29.01 -48.56
C PHE A 274 -17.96 28.52 -48.15
N MET A 275 -19.01 29.15 -48.66
CA MET A 275 -20.39 28.74 -48.48
C MET A 275 -21.18 28.99 -49.76
N ALA A 276 -21.79 27.96 -50.34
CA ALA A 276 -22.52 28.05 -51.59
C ALA A 276 -23.73 27.12 -51.64
N VAL A 277 -24.74 27.50 -52.41
CA VAL A 277 -25.93 26.69 -52.68
C VAL A 277 -25.65 25.64 -53.75
N LEU A 278 -24.81 25.97 -54.73
CA LEU A 278 -24.45 25.08 -55.84
C LEU A 278 -22.92 24.74 -55.73
N PRO A 279 -22.52 23.47 -55.95
CA PRO A 279 -21.15 23.06 -55.85
C PRO A 279 -20.16 23.84 -56.72
N GLN A 280 -20.61 24.21 -57.92
CA GLN A 280 -19.81 24.99 -58.88
C GLN A 280 -19.52 26.42 -58.42
N ASN A 281 -20.29 26.96 -57.51
CA ASN A 281 -20.12 28.32 -56.99
C ASN A 281 -19.21 28.35 -55.74
N ILE A 282 -18.82 27.21 -55.19
CA ILE A 282 -17.98 27.12 -53.97
C ILE A 282 -16.71 27.96 -54.11
N PRO A 283 -15.92 27.91 -55.23
CA PRO A 283 -14.67 28.66 -55.33
C PRO A 283 -14.85 30.19 -55.40
N HIS A 284 -16.08 30.66 -55.71
CA HIS A 284 -16.37 32.07 -55.89
C HIS A 284 -17.03 32.73 -54.67
N ASN A 285 -17.49 31.93 -53.69
CA ASN A 285 -18.23 32.41 -52.52
C ASN A 285 -17.38 32.29 -51.24
N PHE A 286 -16.25 32.98 -51.19
CA PHE A 286 -15.48 33.14 -49.96
C PHE A 286 -16.07 34.26 -49.12
N GLY A 287 -16.29 34.00 -47.84
CA GLY A 287 -16.83 34.96 -46.91
C GLY A 287 -16.18 34.89 -45.53
N THR A 288 -16.39 35.91 -44.73
CA THR A 288 -16.00 35.98 -43.33
C THR A 288 -17.15 36.48 -42.49
N SER A 289 -17.30 35.90 -41.28
CA SER A 289 -18.22 36.41 -40.29
C SER A 289 -17.60 36.48 -38.91
N PHE A 290 -18.11 37.34 -38.05
CA PHE A 290 -17.73 37.42 -36.65
C PHE A 290 -18.91 37.85 -35.80
N GLY A 291 -18.92 37.40 -34.55
CA GLY A 291 -20.06 37.71 -33.69
C GLY A 291 -19.83 37.28 -32.24
N LEU A 292 -20.86 37.45 -31.47
CA LEU A 292 -20.92 37.05 -30.06
C LEU A 292 -22.11 36.05 -29.84
N ASN A 293 -21.82 34.97 -29.17
CA ASN A 293 -22.84 34.03 -28.71
C ASN A 293 -23.10 34.22 -27.21
N PHE A 294 -24.35 34.55 -26.85
CA PHE A 294 -24.81 34.66 -25.47
C PHE A 294 -25.75 33.51 -25.16
N THR A 295 -25.46 32.77 -24.11
CA THR A 295 -26.30 31.65 -23.68
C THR A 295 -26.56 31.75 -22.17
N MET A 296 -27.81 31.62 -21.77
CA MET A 296 -28.23 31.58 -20.37
C MET A 296 -29.37 30.55 -20.21
N PRO A 297 -29.20 29.52 -19.36
CA PRO A 297 -30.30 28.59 -19.06
C PRO A 297 -31.45 29.32 -18.30
N ILE A 298 -32.67 29.34 -18.86
CA ILE A 298 -33.83 29.96 -18.20
C ILE A 298 -34.68 28.91 -17.49
N TYR A 299 -34.83 27.74 -18.11
CA TYR A 299 -35.61 26.64 -17.56
C TYR A 299 -34.87 25.32 -17.86
N ASP A 300 -34.69 24.47 -16.84
CA ASP A 300 -33.87 23.24 -16.89
C ASP A 300 -34.64 21.98 -16.45
N GLY A 301 -35.98 22.04 -16.31
CA GLY A 301 -36.74 20.89 -15.81
C GLY A 301 -36.40 20.50 -14.36
N LYS A 302 -35.97 21.43 -13.53
CA LYS A 302 -35.56 21.25 -12.12
C LYS A 302 -34.21 20.54 -11.95
N GLN A 303 -33.42 20.40 -13.01
CA GLN A 303 -32.10 19.72 -12.93
C GLN A 303 -31.19 20.35 -11.85
N ARG A 304 -31.12 21.67 -11.74
CA ARG A 304 -30.35 22.38 -10.72
C ARG A 304 -30.73 21.92 -9.32
N LYS A 305 -32.04 21.85 -9.01
CA LYS A 305 -32.53 21.40 -7.70
C LYS A 305 -32.09 19.96 -7.41
N LEU A 306 -32.27 19.06 -8.38
CA LEU A 306 -31.88 17.64 -8.25
C LEU A 306 -30.36 17.46 -8.07
N GLN A 307 -29.53 18.27 -8.75
CA GLN A 307 -28.07 18.26 -8.57
C GLN A 307 -27.68 18.72 -7.16
N TYR A 308 -28.35 19.72 -6.59
CA TYR A 308 -28.15 20.13 -5.20
C TYR A 308 -28.53 19.05 -4.21
N GLU A 309 -29.68 18.42 -4.39
CA GLU A 309 -30.15 17.30 -3.56
C GLU A 309 -29.14 16.15 -3.62
N LYS A 310 -28.67 15.76 -4.81
CA LYS A 310 -27.63 14.75 -5.00
C LYS A 310 -26.34 15.09 -4.25
N THR A 311 -25.87 16.33 -4.32
CA THR A 311 -24.64 16.75 -3.61
C THR A 311 -24.87 16.78 -2.09
N SER A 312 -26.08 17.12 -1.63
CA SER A 312 -26.43 17.07 -0.20
C SER A 312 -26.43 15.63 0.34
N LEU A 313 -26.97 14.68 -0.43
CA LEU A 313 -26.93 13.25 -0.07
C LEU A 313 -25.46 12.73 0.00
N ALA A 314 -24.61 13.13 -0.95
CA ALA A 314 -23.19 12.79 -0.91
C ALA A 314 -22.50 13.33 0.35
N GLU A 315 -22.81 14.57 0.79
CA GLU A 315 -22.26 15.13 2.01
C GLU A 315 -22.79 14.42 3.27
N ASN A 316 -24.05 14.06 3.33
CA ASN A 316 -24.61 13.28 4.43
C ASN A 316 -23.91 11.91 4.54
N SER A 317 -23.77 11.18 3.42
CA SER A 317 -23.03 9.92 3.40
C SER A 317 -21.58 10.08 3.88
N ARG A 318 -20.90 11.16 3.44
CA ARG A 318 -19.54 11.46 3.92
C ARG A 318 -19.49 11.65 5.44
N LEU A 319 -20.46 12.38 6.01
CA LEU A 319 -20.54 12.61 7.47
C LEU A 319 -20.79 11.31 8.24
N ASP A 320 -21.68 10.45 7.72
CA ASP A 320 -21.97 9.15 8.33
C ASP A 320 -20.72 8.26 8.35
N TYR A 321 -20.01 8.16 7.21
CA TYR A 321 -18.74 7.41 7.14
C TYR A 321 -17.67 8.00 8.05
N GLN A 322 -17.53 9.32 8.14
CA GLN A 322 -16.58 9.97 9.04
C GLN A 322 -16.89 9.67 10.51
N THR A 323 -18.16 9.71 10.90
CA THR A 323 -18.61 9.42 12.27
C THR A 323 -18.33 7.97 12.62
N PHE A 324 -18.67 7.06 11.73
CA PHE A 324 -18.42 5.63 11.89
C PHE A 324 -16.92 5.33 12.01
N TYR A 325 -16.11 5.88 11.10
CA TYR A 325 -14.64 5.75 11.14
C TYR A 325 -14.06 6.26 12.46
N THR A 326 -14.53 7.41 12.95
CA THR A 326 -14.05 7.98 14.21
C THR A 326 -14.35 7.07 15.39
N SER A 327 -15.54 6.45 15.40
CA SER A 327 -15.93 5.49 16.44
C SER A 327 -15.08 4.22 16.38
N GLN A 328 -14.91 3.65 15.19
CA GLN A 328 -14.06 2.46 14.98
C GLN A 328 -12.61 2.70 15.39
N TYR A 329 -12.02 3.84 15.00
CA TYR A 329 -10.64 4.19 15.36
C TYR A 329 -10.44 4.23 16.88
N LYS A 330 -11.35 4.87 17.63
CA LYS A 330 -11.29 4.92 19.10
C LYS A 330 -11.41 3.53 19.72
N GLN A 331 -12.35 2.72 19.24
CA GLN A 331 -12.56 1.36 19.73
C GLN A 331 -11.32 0.48 19.48
N GLN A 332 -10.71 0.61 18.30
CA GLN A 332 -9.53 -0.18 17.94
C GLN A 332 -8.29 0.20 18.78
N ILE A 333 -8.08 1.50 19.06
CA ILE A 333 -7.01 1.92 19.98
C ILE A 333 -7.20 1.32 21.37
N ASN A 334 -8.41 1.40 21.93
CA ASN A 334 -8.68 0.86 23.24
C ASN A 334 -8.42 -0.65 23.26
N GLN A 335 -8.94 -1.39 22.26
CA GLN A 335 -8.74 -2.82 22.13
C GLN A 335 -7.25 -3.20 22.03
N LEU A 336 -6.48 -2.51 21.18
CA LEU A 336 -5.04 -2.80 21.03
C LEU A 336 -4.26 -2.46 22.32
N THR A 337 -4.65 -1.40 23.04
CA THR A 337 -4.03 -1.02 24.31
C THR A 337 -4.26 -2.10 25.36
N ASP A 338 -5.49 -2.61 25.49
CA ASP A 338 -5.83 -3.68 26.42
C ASP A 338 -5.12 -5.00 26.05
N GLN A 339 -5.10 -5.34 24.77
CA GLN A 339 -4.37 -6.53 24.28
C GLN A 339 -2.87 -6.44 24.57
N LEU A 340 -2.26 -5.27 24.38
CA LEU A 340 -0.85 -5.08 24.69
C LEU A 340 -0.57 -5.30 26.18
N LYS A 341 -1.37 -4.72 27.06
CA LYS A 341 -1.24 -4.86 28.51
C LYS A 341 -1.34 -6.33 28.92
N LEU A 342 -2.38 -7.04 28.45
CA LEU A 342 -2.58 -8.46 28.78
C LEU A 342 -1.45 -9.35 28.23
N THR A 343 -0.92 -9.00 27.05
CA THR A 343 0.23 -9.70 26.45
C THR A 343 1.52 -9.48 27.26
N ASP A 344 1.75 -8.26 27.77
CA ASP A 344 2.89 -7.96 28.64
C ASP A 344 2.80 -8.73 29.97
N GLU A 345 1.64 -8.83 30.59
CA GLU A 345 1.39 -9.63 31.80
C GLU A 345 1.64 -11.13 31.54
N LEU A 346 1.18 -11.65 30.39
CA LEU A 346 1.42 -13.04 29.96
C LEU A 346 2.92 -13.31 29.79
N ILE A 347 3.65 -12.43 29.12
CA ILE A 347 5.12 -12.55 28.91
C ILE A 347 5.85 -12.62 30.26
N LEU A 348 5.46 -11.80 31.24
CA LEU A 348 6.05 -11.83 32.58
C LEU A 348 5.80 -13.19 33.26
N SER A 349 4.60 -13.72 33.17
CA SER A 349 4.24 -15.01 33.74
C SER A 349 5.03 -16.16 33.10
N ILE A 350 5.14 -16.16 31.75
CA ILE A 350 5.91 -17.17 31.02
C ILE A 350 7.41 -17.11 31.40
N ARG A 351 7.97 -15.91 31.53
CA ARG A 351 9.38 -15.73 31.93
C ARG A 351 9.65 -16.26 33.35
N SER A 352 8.73 -16.03 34.29
CA SER A 352 8.81 -16.58 35.64
C SER A 352 8.82 -18.11 35.61
N GLN A 353 7.92 -18.72 34.83
CA GLN A 353 7.85 -20.18 34.67
C GLN A 353 9.15 -20.74 34.05
N LEU A 354 9.71 -20.06 33.05
CA LEU A 354 10.98 -20.48 32.43
C LEU A 354 12.13 -20.49 33.42
N LEU A 355 12.24 -19.49 34.30
CA LEU A 355 13.26 -19.46 35.35
C LEU A 355 13.18 -20.66 36.30
N GLU A 356 11.97 -21.08 36.70
CA GLU A 356 11.79 -22.27 37.54
C GLU A 356 12.16 -23.55 36.78
N GLN A 357 11.79 -23.65 35.50
CA GLN A 357 12.13 -24.80 34.67
C GLN A 357 13.65 -24.91 34.41
N GLU A 358 14.35 -23.80 34.24
CA GLU A 358 15.82 -23.76 34.09
C GLU A 358 16.54 -24.23 35.35
N LYS A 359 16.05 -23.81 36.52
CA LYS A 359 16.53 -24.32 37.82
C LYS A 359 16.32 -25.83 37.94
N LEU A 360 15.13 -26.31 37.60
CA LEU A 360 14.79 -27.72 37.65
C LEU A 360 15.65 -28.59 36.73
N ILE A 361 15.88 -28.10 35.47
CA ILE A 361 16.78 -28.76 34.52
C ILE A 361 18.20 -28.85 35.09
N THR A 362 18.67 -27.78 35.75
CA THR A 362 20.02 -27.76 36.39
C THR A 362 20.12 -28.75 37.51
N LEU A 363 19.08 -28.88 38.36
CA LEU A 363 19.04 -29.87 39.44
C LEU A 363 19.05 -31.30 38.88
N TYR A 364 18.20 -31.57 37.88
CA TYR A 364 18.16 -32.88 37.23
C TYR A 364 19.49 -33.31 36.65
N LYS A 365 20.24 -32.40 36.06
CA LYS A 365 21.61 -32.71 35.55
C LYS A 365 22.55 -33.23 36.64
N ILE A 366 22.55 -32.59 37.82
CA ILE A 366 23.35 -33.03 38.97
C ILE A 366 22.87 -34.38 39.50
N GLU A 367 21.56 -34.61 39.51
CA GLU A 367 20.97 -35.88 40.04
C GLU A 367 21.13 -37.03 39.05
N ILE A 368 21.11 -36.79 37.73
CA ILE A 368 21.43 -37.78 36.68
C ILE A 368 22.85 -38.33 36.85
N GLU A 369 23.86 -37.47 37.11
CA GLU A 369 25.24 -37.89 37.34
C GLU A 369 25.36 -38.86 38.54
N LYS A 370 24.46 -38.75 39.52
CA LYS A 370 24.42 -39.59 40.73
C LYS A 370 23.49 -40.80 40.60
N GLY A 371 22.79 -40.97 39.48
CA GLY A 371 21.81 -42.02 39.29
C GLY A 371 20.54 -41.88 40.17
N LEU A 372 20.25 -40.68 40.69
CA LEU A 372 19.16 -40.45 41.68
C LEU A 372 17.80 -40.14 41.06
N VAL A 373 17.75 -39.89 39.74
CA VAL A 373 16.51 -39.48 39.03
C VAL A 373 16.25 -40.39 37.83
N ARG A 374 14.96 -40.61 37.51
CA ARG A 374 14.60 -41.32 36.27
C ARG A 374 14.80 -40.42 35.06
N PHE A 375 15.52 -40.89 34.06
CA PHE A 375 15.82 -40.13 32.86
C PHE A 375 14.58 -39.63 32.10
N PRO A 376 13.46 -40.36 32.00
CA PRO A 376 12.21 -39.86 31.42
C PRO A 376 11.66 -38.59 32.09
N ASP A 377 11.84 -38.41 33.42
CA ASP A 377 11.38 -37.22 34.13
C ASP A 377 12.16 -35.96 33.69
N PHE A 378 13.47 -36.11 33.47
CA PHE A 378 14.31 -35.07 32.86
C PHE A 378 13.85 -34.75 31.43
N LEU A 379 13.61 -35.76 30.59
CA LEU A 379 13.13 -35.52 29.22
C LEU A 379 11.79 -34.78 29.19
N ASN A 380 10.86 -35.14 30.07
CA ASN A 380 9.58 -34.44 30.21
C ASN A 380 9.79 -32.96 30.58
N THR A 381 10.73 -32.68 31.51
CA THR A 381 11.05 -31.32 31.92
C THR A 381 11.64 -30.53 30.77
N VAL A 382 12.55 -31.12 29.97
CA VAL A 382 13.12 -30.48 28.77
C VAL A 382 12.02 -30.21 27.72
N ASN A 383 11.10 -31.13 27.51
CA ASN A 383 9.97 -30.95 26.61
C ASN A 383 9.06 -29.80 27.07
N ASN A 384 8.71 -29.76 28.36
CA ASN A 384 7.93 -28.65 28.92
C ASN A 384 8.62 -27.31 28.82
N TYR A 385 9.93 -27.24 29.10
CA TYR A 385 10.74 -26.04 28.87
C TYR A 385 10.73 -25.60 27.43
N THR A 386 10.85 -26.54 26.48
CA THR A 386 10.78 -26.28 25.06
C THR A 386 9.46 -25.66 24.65
N GLN A 387 8.34 -26.20 25.13
CA GLN A 387 7.00 -25.66 24.88
C GLN A 387 6.82 -24.26 25.48
N THR A 388 7.23 -24.06 26.74
CA THR A 388 7.15 -22.76 27.42
C THR A 388 7.99 -21.70 26.71
N LYS A 389 9.18 -22.06 26.23
CA LYS A 389 10.06 -21.16 25.48
C LYS A 389 9.47 -20.78 24.12
N ASN A 390 8.84 -21.74 23.44
CA ASN A 390 8.09 -21.47 22.22
C ASN A 390 6.93 -20.49 22.47
N SER A 391 6.17 -20.70 23.56
CA SER A 391 5.10 -19.78 23.97
C SER A 391 5.63 -18.38 24.24
N LEU A 392 6.83 -18.22 24.83
CA LEU A 392 7.47 -16.92 25.00
C LEU A 392 7.74 -16.25 23.65
N THR A 393 8.34 -16.98 22.71
CA THR A 393 8.65 -16.44 21.37
C THR A 393 7.39 -15.98 20.65
N VAL A 394 6.33 -16.79 20.67
CA VAL A 394 5.03 -16.44 20.06
C VAL A 394 4.44 -15.19 20.74
N SER A 395 4.47 -15.12 22.07
CA SER A 395 3.92 -13.97 22.81
C SER A 395 4.72 -12.70 22.58
N GLU A 396 6.06 -12.77 22.51
CA GLU A 396 6.91 -11.61 22.17
C GLU A 396 6.65 -11.13 20.74
N MET A 397 6.46 -12.03 19.78
CA MET A 397 6.11 -11.66 18.41
C MET A 397 4.70 -11.07 18.31
N ASN A 398 3.72 -11.63 19.02
CA ASN A 398 2.37 -11.06 19.13
C ASN A 398 2.40 -9.64 19.70
N ARG A 399 3.21 -9.40 20.73
CA ARG A 399 3.43 -8.06 21.28
C ARG A 399 3.92 -7.08 20.22
N LEU A 400 4.90 -7.48 19.42
CA LEU A 400 5.43 -6.65 18.33
C LEU A 400 4.40 -6.46 17.21
N GLN A 401 3.56 -7.46 16.92
CA GLN A 401 2.44 -7.33 15.97
C GLN A 401 1.39 -6.32 16.45
N ILE A 402 1.06 -6.32 17.74
CA ILE A 402 0.15 -5.34 18.34
C ILE A 402 0.76 -3.92 18.20
N ILE A 403 2.03 -3.74 18.52
CA ILE A 403 2.74 -2.47 18.36
C ILE A 403 2.76 -2.03 16.88
N ASN A 404 2.97 -2.96 15.96
CA ASN A 404 2.89 -2.69 14.53
C ASN A 404 1.51 -2.17 14.13
N GLN A 405 0.44 -2.85 14.58
CA GLN A 405 -0.94 -2.41 14.32
C GLN A 405 -1.22 -1.03 14.92
N MET A 406 -0.76 -0.75 16.14
CA MET A 406 -0.92 0.57 16.79
C MET A 406 -0.17 1.67 16.01
N ASN A 407 1.06 1.41 15.59
CA ASN A 407 1.91 2.39 14.90
C ASN A 407 1.39 2.79 13.50
N TYR A 408 0.65 1.92 12.85
CA TYR A 408 0.10 2.09 11.50
C TYR A 408 -1.43 2.10 11.48
N LEU A 409 -2.06 2.42 12.62
CA LEU A 409 -3.52 2.58 12.69
C LEU A 409 -3.94 3.75 11.82
N LYS A 410 -4.99 3.51 11.03
CA LYS A 410 -5.51 4.49 10.08
C LYS A 410 -6.70 5.25 10.65
#